data_b408a2853623080325b4762c97e57bac
#
_entry.id   b408a2853623080325b4762c97e57bac
#
_cell.length_a   1.000
_cell.length_b   1.000
_cell.length_c   1.000
_cell.angle_alpha   90.00
_cell.angle_beta   90.00
_cell.angle_gamma   90.00
#
_symmetry.space_group_name_H-M   'P 1'
#
loop_
_entity.id
_entity.type
_entity.pdbx_description
1 polymer ?
#
loop_
_entity_poly.entity_id
_entity_poly.type
_entity_poly.pdbx_seq_one_letter_code
_entity_poly.pdbx_strand_id
1 'polypeptide(L)'
;MALRFRLPRPSVAFFLQAAACAVVAWSVWNGGLNSPRTVPDGSAEPAAATPATSAAGASAPDASADAAVNPFKDAADPAGTPAAAATSAGATTPPAAVHAPAAPVQLAGAVGFDGARLALSSIDVIVSRNDTLYRIFRRLQLNLADLASLRALPGLKARLDNLRPGESLHFTHKEGELIGLERRLNDGETLEVVRAGDGLKADVVENPLETRTRTIGGRIYSSLFEAVEGAGAHDQTAVALADIFGWDLDFVLDVRAGDSFVVTYQEIWRDGHYLKDGPVLAASFVNQGREYRAVRYTDPSGVTSYYAPDGRSMRKAFLRAPLEFSRVSSGFSTARLHPILNRIRAHKGVDYAAPIGTPVRAAGDGVIRYAGVMGGYGNLVEIEHTHSITTVYGHLSRFAHGTRPGTRVTQGTVIAYVGMTGLATGPHLHYEYRVNGVFKNPQTVALAAAAPINPNYRADFRAHADPLLASLDPAVGPMLVSR
;
A
#
# COMPACT_ATOMS: atom_id res chain seq x y z
N MET A 1 47.18 -8.05 -11.21
CA MET A 1 46.71 -6.94 -10.33
C MET A 1 45.48 -6.34 -10.99
N ALA A 2 44.30 -6.86 -10.65
CA ALA A 2 43.02 -6.44 -11.24
C ALA A 2 42.12 -5.91 -10.11
N LEU A 3 41.93 -4.59 -10.07
CA LEU A 3 41.00 -3.92 -9.17
C LEU A 3 39.56 -4.27 -9.56
N ARG A 4 38.83 -4.94 -8.71
CA ARG A 4 37.37 -5.11 -8.81
C ARG A 4 36.72 -3.99 -8.03
N PHE A 5 36.18 -3.00 -8.73
CA PHE A 5 35.25 -2.02 -8.15
C PHE A 5 33.90 -2.71 -7.86
N ARG A 6 33.52 -2.75 -6.58
CA ARG A 6 32.15 -3.09 -6.16
C ARG A 6 31.33 -1.81 -6.22
N LEU A 7 30.34 -1.76 -7.11
CA LEU A 7 29.30 -0.72 -7.12
C LEU A 7 28.33 -0.97 -5.94
N PRO A 8 27.89 0.07 -5.25
CA PRO A 8 26.87 -0.05 -4.21
C PRO A 8 25.53 -0.49 -4.81
N ARG A 9 24.78 -1.32 -4.10
CA ARG A 9 23.44 -1.76 -4.49
C ARG A 9 22.49 -0.55 -4.40
N PRO A 10 21.70 -0.22 -5.45
CA PRO A 10 20.73 0.85 -5.37
C PRO A 10 19.59 0.50 -4.41
N SER A 11 19.16 1.47 -3.60
CA SER A 11 18.03 1.34 -2.69
C SER A 11 16.70 1.21 -3.43
N VAL A 12 15.67 0.65 -2.78
CA VAL A 12 14.33 0.47 -3.35
C VAL A 12 13.71 1.80 -3.84
N ALA A 13 14.07 2.93 -3.23
CA ALA A 13 13.67 4.26 -3.67
C ALA A 13 14.16 4.62 -5.08
N PHE A 14 15.33 4.14 -5.48
CA PHE A 14 15.86 4.35 -6.82
C PHE A 14 15.06 3.60 -7.90
N PHE A 15 14.54 2.40 -7.58
CA PHE A 15 13.68 1.64 -8.48
C PHE A 15 12.30 2.26 -8.67
N LEU A 16 11.73 2.91 -7.63
CA LEU A 16 10.46 3.61 -7.74
C LEU A 16 10.56 4.88 -8.61
N GLN A 17 11.65 5.62 -8.51
CA GLN A 17 11.88 6.77 -9.40
C GLN A 17 12.18 6.34 -10.86
N ALA A 18 12.92 5.26 -11.06
CA ALA A 18 13.18 4.71 -12.40
C ALA A 18 11.90 4.18 -13.06
N ALA A 19 10.98 3.58 -12.32
CA ALA A 19 9.68 3.12 -12.82
C ALA A 19 8.77 4.30 -13.23
N ALA A 20 8.78 5.42 -12.50
CA ALA A 20 8.04 6.62 -12.86
C ALA A 20 8.56 7.26 -14.17
N CYS A 21 9.88 7.30 -14.37
CA CYS A 21 10.48 7.81 -15.61
C CYS A 21 10.23 6.91 -16.83
N ALA A 22 10.18 5.56 -16.64
CA ALA A 22 9.91 4.63 -17.73
C ALA A 22 8.45 4.71 -18.24
N VAL A 23 7.48 5.01 -17.38
CA VAL A 23 6.07 5.19 -17.76
C VAL A 23 5.89 6.47 -18.60
N VAL A 24 6.61 7.54 -18.28
CA VAL A 24 6.57 8.78 -19.05
C VAL A 24 7.24 8.62 -20.44
N ALA A 25 8.34 7.90 -20.53
CA ALA A 25 9.02 7.63 -21.81
C ALA A 25 8.23 6.71 -22.75
N TRP A 26 7.48 5.74 -22.20
CA TRP A 26 6.64 4.82 -22.99
C TRP A 26 5.40 5.52 -23.58
N SER A 27 4.81 6.51 -22.89
CA SER A 27 3.68 7.29 -23.41
C SER A 27 4.05 8.27 -24.54
N VAL A 28 5.30 8.70 -24.61
CA VAL A 28 5.79 9.59 -25.68
C VAL A 28 6.17 8.81 -26.95
N TRP A 29 6.58 7.54 -26.85
CA TRP A 29 6.97 6.73 -28.01
C TRP A 29 5.79 6.13 -28.78
N ASN A 30 4.65 5.85 -28.15
CA ASN A 30 3.49 5.24 -28.83
C ASN A 30 2.48 6.25 -29.43
N GLY A 31 2.76 7.55 -29.44
CA GLY A 31 1.87 8.60 -29.92
C GLY A 31 2.09 9.05 -31.38
N GLY A 32 2.90 8.38 -32.17
CA GLY A 32 3.19 8.80 -33.56
C GLY A 32 2.80 7.77 -34.59
N LEU A 33 1.99 8.21 -35.54
CA LEU A 33 1.62 7.61 -36.81
C LEU A 33 0.28 6.86 -36.88
N ASN A 34 -0.79 7.61 -37.23
CA ASN A 34 -1.77 7.18 -38.22
C ASN A 34 -2.53 8.39 -38.78
N SER A 35 -2.30 8.68 -40.08
CA SER A 35 -3.01 9.67 -40.87
C SER A 35 -4.33 9.10 -41.42
N PRO A 36 -5.32 9.96 -41.77
CA PRO A 36 -6.70 9.55 -42.03
C PRO A 36 -6.92 9.09 -43.47
N ARG A 37 -7.77 8.09 -43.64
CA ARG A 37 -8.37 7.73 -44.94
C ARG A 37 -9.76 8.33 -45.05
N THR A 38 -9.98 9.00 -46.13
CA THR A 38 -11.20 9.61 -46.69
C THR A 38 -12.31 8.60 -46.91
N VAL A 39 -13.56 9.04 -46.65
CA VAL A 39 -14.82 8.34 -46.95
C VAL A 39 -15.58 9.15 -48.00
N PRO A 40 -16.19 8.56 -49.01
CA PRO A 40 -17.10 9.27 -49.89
C PRO A 40 -18.56 9.16 -49.48
N ASP A 41 -19.22 10.21 -49.82
CA ASP A 41 -20.55 10.73 -49.90
C ASP A 41 -21.68 9.72 -50.25
N GLY A 42 -22.90 9.96 -49.70
CA GLY A 42 -24.14 9.24 -50.03
C GLY A 42 -25.37 9.81 -49.37
N SER A 43 -25.92 10.83 -49.97
CA SER A 43 -27.22 11.51 -49.85
C SER A 43 -28.43 10.69 -49.39
N ALA A 44 -29.32 11.30 -48.55
CA ALA A 44 -30.76 11.57 -48.79
C ALA A 44 -31.44 12.22 -47.58
N GLU A 45 -31.96 13.41 -47.77
CA GLU A 45 -33.09 14.06 -47.07
C GLU A 45 -34.42 13.57 -47.68
N PRO A 46 -35.64 13.80 -47.12
CA PRO A 46 -36.15 15.03 -46.50
C PRO A 46 -37.29 14.97 -45.46
N ALA A 47 -37.72 16.18 -45.05
CA ALA A 47 -39.04 16.69 -44.60
C ALA A 47 -39.32 16.71 -43.08
N ALA A 48 -39.33 17.80 -42.48
CA ALA A 48 -40.24 18.96 -42.32
C ALA A 48 -41.48 18.72 -41.43
N ALA A 49 -41.53 19.44 -40.32
CA ALA A 49 -42.72 20.18 -39.83
C ALA A 49 -42.44 20.98 -38.56
N THR A 50 -42.47 22.29 -38.64
CA THR A 50 -42.85 23.27 -37.62
C THR A 50 -44.32 23.66 -37.86
N PRO A 51 -45.09 24.47 -37.03
CA PRO A 51 -44.71 25.37 -35.92
C PRO A 51 -45.74 25.45 -34.76
N ALA A 52 -45.49 26.30 -33.76
CA ALA A 52 -46.33 27.35 -33.17
C ALA A 52 -45.96 27.65 -31.72
N THR A 53 -45.40 28.79 -31.47
CA THR A 53 -45.90 30.11 -30.95
C THR A 53 -46.63 30.09 -29.62
N SER A 54 -46.12 30.91 -28.65
CA SER A 54 -46.73 32.01 -27.90
C SER A 54 -45.96 32.20 -26.61
N ALA A 55 -45.21 33.21 -26.33
CA ALA A 55 -45.41 34.64 -26.10
C ALA A 55 -45.61 34.99 -24.61
N ALA A 56 -44.83 36.00 -24.19
CA ALA A 56 -44.98 36.99 -23.12
C ALA A 56 -44.60 36.55 -21.70
N GLY A 57 -43.89 37.32 -20.91
CA GLY A 57 -43.35 38.66 -20.98
C GLY A 57 -42.70 39.03 -19.65
N ALA A 58 -41.78 40.02 -19.75
CA ALA A 58 -41.43 41.04 -18.78
C ALA A 58 -40.97 40.63 -17.37
N SER A 59 -39.95 41.13 -16.75
CA SER A 59 -39.21 42.41 -16.77
C SER A 59 -37.99 42.30 -15.83
N ALA A 60 -36.90 42.95 -16.18
CA ALA A 60 -35.80 43.30 -15.24
C ALA A 60 -36.21 44.57 -14.43
N PRO A 61 -35.46 44.91 -13.36
CA PRO A 61 -34.39 45.89 -13.45
C PRO A 61 -33.18 45.53 -12.60
N ASP A 62 -31.98 45.75 -13.06
CA ASP A 62 -31.09 46.92 -13.05
C ASP A 62 -30.35 47.21 -11.74
N ALA A 63 -29.03 47.40 -11.92
CA ALA A 63 -28.04 48.19 -11.15
C ALA A 63 -27.53 47.58 -9.83
N SER A 64 -26.26 47.50 -9.57
CA SER A 64 -25.16 48.46 -9.76
C SER A 64 -23.83 47.83 -9.41
N ALA A 65 -22.83 48.37 -10.03
CA ALA A 65 -21.39 48.16 -9.83
C ALA A 65 -20.94 48.40 -8.38
N ASP A 66 -19.92 47.63 -7.94
CA ASP A 66 -18.87 48.28 -7.21
C ASP A 66 -17.53 47.52 -7.42
N ALA A 67 -16.53 48.29 -7.80
CA ALA A 67 -15.15 47.93 -8.03
C ALA A 67 -14.35 48.11 -6.73
N ALA A 68 -13.55 47.10 -6.37
CA ALA A 68 -12.46 47.30 -5.42
C ALA A 68 -11.26 46.41 -5.76
N VAL A 69 -10.33 46.97 -6.46
CA VAL A 69 -8.93 47.27 -6.10
C VAL A 69 -8.12 46.06 -5.61
N ASN A 70 -7.23 45.63 -6.49
CA ASN A 70 -6.08 44.80 -6.22
C ASN A 70 -4.86 45.70 -5.86
N PRO A 71 -4.23 45.54 -4.72
CA PRO A 71 -2.90 46.07 -4.51
C PRO A 71 -1.92 44.95 -4.22
N PHE A 72 -0.99 44.72 -5.12
CA PHE A 72 0.41 44.47 -4.86
C PHE A 72 1.09 44.10 -6.18
N LYS A 73 1.62 45.14 -6.77
CA LYS A 73 2.63 45.10 -7.81
C LYS A 73 3.83 45.88 -7.28
N ASP A 74 4.99 45.34 -7.61
CA ASP A 74 6.33 45.94 -7.55
C ASP A 74 7.07 45.99 -6.20
N ALA A 75 8.17 45.18 -6.14
CA ALA A 75 9.48 45.75 -5.82
C ALA A 75 10.62 44.74 -6.13
N ALA A 76 11.57 45.27 -6.80
CA ALA A 76 12.77 44.78 -7.43
C ALA A 76 13.84 44.15 -6.51
N ASP A 77 14.68 43.32 -7.12
CA ASP A 77 16.04 42.94 -6.72
C ASP A 77 16.97 44.12 -6.51
N PRO A 78 18.02 44.00 -5.65
CA PRO A 78 19.32 43.94 -6.26
C PRO A 78 20.35 42.98 -5.63
N ALA A 79 21.25 42.57 -6.49
CA ALA A 79 22.46 41.80 -6.35
C ALA A 79 23.46 42.23 -5.28
N GLY A 80 24.31 41.31 -4.84
CA GLY A 80 25.56 41.59 -4.16
C GLY A 80 26.24 40.41 -3.50
N THR A 81 27.14 39.72 -4.21
CA THR A 81 28.25 38.95 -3.63
C THR A 81 29.35 39.88 -3.19
N PRO A 82 30.21 39.56 -2.17
CA PRO A 82 31.49 38.95 -2.52
C PRO A 82 32.02 37.86 -1.57
N ALA A 83 32.96 37.12 -2.12
CA ALA A 83 33.80 36.10 -1.51
C ALA A 83 34.84 36.66 -0.53
N ALA A 84 35.18 35.84 0.48
CA ALA A 84 36.53 35.90 1.11
C ALA A 84 36.89 34.54 1.68
N ALA A 85 38.07 34.07 1.30
CA ALA A 85 38.79 32.91 1.76
C ALA A 85 39.49 33.17 3.10
N ALA A 86 39.67 32.09 3.91
CA ALA A 86 40.89 31.87 4.72
C ALA A 86 40.82 30.56 5.51
N THR A 87 41.72 29.65 5.19
CA THR A 87 42.81 29.02 5.95
C THR A 87 42.51 27.94 6.98
N SER A 88 43.12 26.85 6.68
CA SER A 88 43.47 25.64 7.39
C SER A 88 43.87 25.73 8.84
N ALA A 89 43.44 24.76 9.65
CA ALA A 89 44.26 24.20 10.72
C ALA A 89 43.85 22.71 10.96
N GLY A 90 44.84 21.83 10.90
CA GLY A 90 44.66 20.41 11.03
C GLY A 90 44.39 19.95 12.47
N ALA A 91 43.68 18.90 12.63
CA ALA A 91 43.63 18.09 13.84
C ALA A 91 43.62 16.62 13.46
N THR A 92 44.62 15.93 13.96
CA THR A 92 44.93 14.53 13.83
C THR A 92 43.89 13.62 14.46
N THR A 93 43.39 12.69 13.68
CA THR A 93 42.53 11.58 14.12
C THR A 93 43.38 10.41 14.65
N PRO A 94 43.03 9.74 15.76
CA PRO A 94 43.58 8.46 16.10
C PRO A 94 42.90 7.32 15.35
N PRO A 95 43.61 6.21 15.06
CA PRO A 95 43.10 5.17 14.17
C PRO A 95 42.05 4.28 14.86
N ALA A 96 40.94 4.04 14.14
CA ALA A 96 39.91 3.10 14.50
C ALA A 96 40.46 1.67 14.44
N ALA A 97 40.19 0.89 15.48
CA ALA A 97 40.48 -0.53 15.55
C ALA A 97 39.68 -1.31 14.52
N VAL A 98 40.38 -1.92 13.59
CA VAL A 98 39.81 -2.81 12.57
C VAL A 98 39.52 -4.15 13.24
N HIS A 99 38.27 -4.52 13.40
CA HIS A 99 37.88 -5.88 13.71
C HIS A 99 38.06 -6.74 12.44
N ALA A 100 39.01 -7.65 12.51
CA ALA A 100 39.23 -8.68 11.50
C ALA A 100 38.04 -9.66 11.48
N PRO A 101 37.62 -10.13 10.30
CA PRO A 101 36.59 -11.17 10.20
C PRO A 101 37.16 -12.50 10.73
N ALA A 102 36.35 -13.18 11.56
CA ALA A 102 36.65 -14.50 12.08
C ALA A 102 36.86 -15.49 10.92
N ALA A 103 37.97 -16.22 10.98
CA ALA A 103 38.31 -17.27 10.04
C ALA A 103 37.30 -18.43 10.12
N PRO A 104 37.03 -19.13 9.00
CA PRO A 104 36.16 -20.29 9.02
C PRO A 104 36.80 -21.42 9.81
N VAL A 105 36.05 -21.99 10.74
CA VAL A 105 36.44 -23.19 11.49
C VAL A 105 36.55 -24.35 10.50
N GLN A 106 37.77 -24.80 10.24
CA GLN A 106 38.02 -26.05 9.54
C GLN A 106 37.73 -27.22 10.49
N LEU A 107 36.64 -27.94 10.24
CA LEU A 107 36.44 -29.27 10.82
C LEU A 107 37.37 -30.25 10.10
N ALA A 108 38.53 -30.50 10.76
CA ALA A 108 39.40 -31.60 10.39
C ALA A 108 38.84 -32.90 10.96
N GLY A 109 38.50 -33.82 10.07
CA GLY A 109 38.03 -35.16 10.38
C GLY A 109 37.93 -36.00 9.11
N ALA A 110 39.08 -36.16 8.43
CA ALA A 110 39.20 -37.13 7.35
C ALA A 110 39.33 -38.52 7.94
N VAL A 111 38.27 -39.31 7.92
CA VAL A 111 38.34 -40.77 7.96
C VAL A 111 38.08 -41.24 6.55
N GLY A 112 39.11 -41.79 5.91
CA GLY A 112 39.03 -42.34 4.56
C GLY A 112 38.05 -43.51 4.50
N PHE A 113 37.03 -43.38 3.65
CA PHE A 113 36.30 -44.47 3.07
C PHE A 113 36.38 -44.31 1.56
N ASP A 114 37.14 -45.20 0.97
CA ASP A 114 37.19 -45.44 -0.46
C ASP A 114 35.85 -46.06 -0.88
N GLY A 115 35.09 -45.32 -1.67
CA GLY A 115 33.80 -45.69 -2.22
C GLY A 115 33.28 -44.49 -2.97
N ALA A 116 33.08 -44.60 -4.28
CA ALA A 116 32.56 -43.55 -5.14
C ALA A 116 31.34 -42.88 -4.51
N ARG A 117 31.53 -41.74 -3.82
CA ARG A 117 30.46 -40.86 -3.39
C ARG A 117 29.84 -40.26 -4.65
N LEU A 118 28.76 -40.89 -5.13
CA LEU A 118 27.88 -40.28 -6.10
C LEU A 118 27.42 -38.93 -5.53
N ALA A 119 27.90 -37.85 -6.11
CA ALA A 119 27.72 -36.50 -5.57
C ALA A 119 26.23 -36.13 -5.59
N LEU A 120 25.68 -35.82 -4.41
CA LEU A 120 24.41 -35.15 -4.29
C LEU A 120 24.56 -33.74 -4.87
N SER A 121 23.67 -33.36 -5.76
CA SER A 121 23.60 -32.00 -6.31
C SER A 121 22.49 -31.23 -5.62
N SER A 122 22.79 -30.00 -5.22
CA SER A 122 21.83 -29.09 -4.57
C SER A 122 21.64 -27.86 -5.43
N ILE A 123 20.39 -27.47 -5.66
CA ILE A 123 20.01 -26.36 -6.55
C ILE A 123 18.95 -25.49 -5.89
N ASP A 124 19.23 -24.20 -5.79
CA ASP A 124 18.25 -23.19 -5.41
C ASP A 124 17.56 -22.61 -6.64
N VAL A 125 16.25 -22.69 -6.66
CA VAL A 125 15.42 -22.18 -7.75
C VAL A 125 14.55 -21.04 -7.26
N ILE A 126 14.71 -19.87 -7.85
CA ILE A 126 13.77 -18.75 -7.66
C ILE A 126 12.63 -18.92 -8.65
N VAL A 127 11.40 -19.02 -8.12
CA VAL A 127 10.18 -19.17 -8.91
C VAL A 127 9.95 -17.90 -9.74
N SER A 128 9.82 -18.08 -11.05
CA SER A 128 9.51 -17.01 -11.99
C SER A 128 8.00 -16.92 -12.25
N ARG A 129 7.55 -15.82 -12.86
CA ARG A 129 6.15 -15.65 -13.25
C ARG A 129 5.74 -16.76 -14.22
N ASN A 130 4.60 -17.44 -13.92
CA ASN A 130 4.07 -18.60 -14.64
C ASN A 130 4.89 -19.88 -14.51
N ASP A 131 5.86 -19.99 -13.58
CA ASP A 131 6.47 -21.27 -13.25
C ASP A 131 5.45 -22.20 -12.60
N THR A 132 5.62 -23.48 -12.88
CA THR A 132 4.95 -24.60 -12.22
C THR A 132 6.00 -25.62 -11.83
N LEU A 133 5.76 -26.45 -10.83
CA LEU A 133 6.70 -27.51 -10.48
C LEU A 133 7.04 -28.39 -11.69
N TYR A 134 6.06 -28.66 -12.57
CA TYR A 134 6.32 -29.42 -13.79
C TYR A 134 7.37 -28.74 -14.69
N ARG A 135 7.27 -27.42 -14.90
CA ARG A 135 8.25 -26.67 -15.70
C ARG A 135 9.62 -26.62 -15.03
N ILE A 136 9.66 -26.50 -13.70
CA ILE A 136 10.88 -26.50 -12.93
C ILE A 136 11.57 -27.88 -13.02
N PHE A 137 10.84 -28.97 -12.80
CA PHE A 137 11.36 -30.34 -12.92
C PHE A 137 11.95 -30.59 -14.32
N ARG A 138 11.25 -30.18 -15.39
CA ARG A 138 11.74 -30.32 -16.75
C ARG A 138 13.02 -29.48 -16.99
N ARG A 139 13.06 -28.26 -16.49
CA ARG A 139 14.22 -27.35 -16.62
C ARG A 139 15.46 -27.92 -15.92
N LEU A 140 15.26 -28.53 -14.76
CA LEU A 140 16.31 -29.14 -13.95
C LEU A 140 16.61 -30.60 -14.34
N GLN A 141 15.92 -31.15 -15.35
CA GLN A 141 16.03 -32.56 -15.77
C GLN A 141 15.77 -33.57 -14.63
N LEU A 142 14.86 -33.20 -13.70
CA LEU A 142 14.43 -34.07 -12.63
C LEU A 142 13.41 -35.10 -13.11
N ASN A 143 13.36 -36.25 -12.42
CA ASN A 143 12.44 -37.35 -12.76
C ASN A 143 10.97 -36.93 -12.55
N LEU A 144 10.17 -36.97 -13.62
CA LEU A 144 8.74 -36.64 -13.55
C LEU A 144 7.90 -37.65 -12.79
N ALA A 145 8.38 -38.93 -12.63
CA ALA A 145 7.73 -39.88 -11.76
C ALA A 145 7.79 -39.47 -10.29
N ASP A 146 8.90 -38.84 -9.86
CA ASP A 146 9.03 -38.30 -8.53
C ASP A 146 8.02 -37.13 -8.31
N LEU A 147 7.82 -36.29 -9.31
CA LEU A 147 6.80 -35.23 -9.25
C LEU A 147 5.39 -35.81 -9.11
N ALA A 148 5.09 -36.89 -9.85
CA ALA A 148 3.80 -37.55 -9.76
C ALA A 148 3.59 -38.19 -8.37
N SER A 149 4.60 -38.85 -7.83
CA SER A 149 4.59 -39.43 -6.49
C SER A 149 4.43 -38.36 -5.42
N LEU A 150 5.14 -37.23 -5.55
CA LEU A 150 5.05 -36.09 -4.65
C LEU A 150 3.64 -35.47 -4.62
N ARG A 151 3.01 -35.31 -5.78
CA ARG A 151 1.64 -34.78 -5.89
C ARG A 151 0.55 -35.76 -5.42
N ALA A 152 0.86 -37.06 -5.37
CA ALA A 152 -0.03 -38.08 -4.86
C ALA A 152 -0.07 -38.12 -3.32
N LEU A 153 0.89 -37.50 -2.63
CA LEU A 153 0.91 -37.44 -1.19
C LEU A 153 -0.29 -36.64 -0.65
N PRO A 154 -0.97 -37.14 0.40
CA PRO A 154 -2.16 -36.49 0.94
C PRO A 154 -1.90 -35.04 1.38
N GLY A 155 -2.80 -34.13 1.04
CA GLY A 155 -2.75 -32.71 1.48
C GLY A 155 -1.68 -31.83 0.83
N LEU A 156 -0.78 -32.38 0.01
CA LEU A 156 0.34 -31.61 -0.56
C LEU A 156 0.04 -30.94 -1.87
N LYS A 157 -0.92 -31.42 -2.65
CA LYS A 157 -1.21 -30.88 -3.98
C LYS A 157 -1.41 -29.36 -3.98
N ALA A 158 -2.25 -28.83 -3.09
CA ALA A 158 -2.48 -27.39 -2.99
C ALA A 158 -1.23 -26.62 -2.54
N ARG A 159 -0.42 -27.21 -1.66
CA ARG A 159 0.83 -26.64 -1.17
C ARG A 159 1.93 -26.63 -2.23
N LEU A 160 1.89 -27.53 -3.20
CA LEU A 160 2.87 -27.67 -4.28
C LEU A 160 2.46 -26.89 -5.54
N ASP A 161 1.17 -26.78 -5.84
CA ASP A 161 0.67 -26.14 -7.07
C ASP A 161 0.61 -24.59 -6.95
N ASN A 162 0.53 -24.03 -5.74
CA ASN A 162 0.47 -22.59 -5.51
C ASN A 162 1.85 -21.96 -5.33
N LEU A 163 2.66 -21.93 -6.40
CA LEU A 163 3.95 -21.25 -6.40
C LEU A 163 3.76 -19.75 -6.56
N ARG A 164 4.54 -18.97 -5.81
CA ARG A 164 4.56 -17.50 -5.89
C ARG A 164 5.84 -17.02 -6.58
N PRO A 165 5.75 -16.09 -7.53
CA PRO A 165 6.95 -15.48 -8.12
C PRO A 165 7.83 -14.85 -7.03
N GLY A 166 9.15 -15.12 -7.10
CA GLY A 166 10.13 -14.68 -6.11
C GLY A 166 10.36 -15.65 -4.95
N GLU A 167 9.56 -16.72 -4.84
CA GLU A 167 9.74 -17.78 -3.86
C GLU A 167 10.97 -18.63 -4.20
N SER A 168 11.73 -19.08 -3.17
CA SER A 168 12.86 -19.99 -3.35
C SER A 168 12.45 -21.43 -3.03
N LEU A 169 12.83 -22.35 -3.91
CA LEU A 169 12.73 -23.78 -3.73
C LEU A 169 14.14 -24.38 -3.72
N HIS A 170 14.45 -25.16 -2.70
CA HIS A 170 15.72 -25.85 -2.58
C HIS A 170 15.54 -27.33 -2.98
N PHE A 171 16.22 -27.75 -4.03
CA PHE A 171 16.18 -29.15 -4.52
C PHE A 171 17.50 -29.83 -4.23
N THR A 172 17.45 -31.04 -3.67
CA THR A 172 18.57 -31.97 -3.60
C THR A 172 18.25 -33.16 -4.50
N HIS A 173 19.15 -33.49 -5.43
CA HIS A 173 18.94 -34.58 -6.35
C HIS A 173 20.23 -35.38 -6.61
N LYS A 174 20.06 -36.60 -7.11
CA LYS A 174 21.14 -37.47 -7.57
C LYS A 174 20.78 -37.97 -8.96
N GLU A 175 21.56 -37.58 -9.97
CA GLU A 175 21.33 -38.01 -11.37
C GLU A 175 19.88 -37.79 -11.86
N GLY A 176 19.25 -36.68 -11.42
CA GLY A 176 17.85 -36.35 -11.77
C GLY A 176 16.80 -36.98 -10.85
N GLU A 177 17.17 -37.93 -9.99
CA GLU A 177 16.29 -38.48 -8.97
C GLU A 177 16.16 -37.51 -7.80
N LEU A 178 14.94 -37.16 -7.40
CA LEU A 178 14.69 -36.24 -6.28
C LEU A 178 15.04 -36.94 -4.95
N ILE A 179 16.00 -36.37 -4.22
CA ILE A 179 16.40 -36.81 -2.88
C ILE A 179 15.72 -35.96 -1.81
N GLY A 180 15.61 -34.63 -2.05
CA GLY A 180 14.97 -33.69 -1.14
C GLY A 180 14.39 -32.49 -1.86
N LEU A 181 13.36 -31.89 -1.27
CA LEU A 181 12.80 -30.59 -1.65
C LEU A 181 12.44 -29.84 -0.38
N GLU A 182 12.98 -28.66 -0.24
CA GLU A 182 12.56 -27.71 0.81
C GLU A 182 11.82 -26.55 0.18
N ARG A 183 10.67 -26.20 0.76
CA ARG A 183 9.86 -25.08 0.37
C ARG A 183 9.35 -24.33 1.57
N ARG A 184 9.68 -23.06 1.70
CA ARG A 184 9.08 -22.21 2.72
C ARG A 184 7.63 -21.89 2.36
N LEU A 185 6.68 -22.35 3.17
CA LEU A 185 5.24 -22.12 2.99
C LEU A 185 4.85 -20.73 3.51
N ASN A 186 5.40 -20.36 4.66
CA ASN A 186 5.28 -19.05 5.30
C ASN A 186 6.47 -18.84 6.26
N ASP A 187 6.43 -17.78 7.08
CA ASP A 187 7.54 -17.48 8.00
C ASP A 187 7.74 -18.56 9.06
N GLY A 188 6.66 -19.23 9.48
CA GLY A 188 6.69 -20.25 10.55
C GLY A 188 6.64 -21.68 10.06
N GLU A 189 6.51 -21.95 8.75
CA GLU A 189 6.36 -23.32 8.24
C GLU A 189 7.22 -23.55 7.00
N THR A 190 7.94 -24.69 6.99
CA THR A 190 8.68 -25.18 5.85
C THR A 190 8.17 -26.58 5.47
N LEU A 191 7.87 -26.78 4.20
CA LEU A 191 7.61 -28.11 3.65
C LEU A 191 8.95 -28.76 3.34
N GLU A 192 9.22 -29.88 3.98
CA GLU A 192 10.37 -30.72 3.73
C GLU A 192 9.92 -32.02 3.07
N VAL A 193 10.54 -32.36 1.97
CA VAL A 193 10.38 -33.64 1.29
C VAL A 193 11.70 -34.36 1.30
N VAL A 194 11.70 -35.61 1.69
CA VAL A 194 12.89 -36.47 1.70
C VAL A 194 12.57 -37.80 1.06
N ARG A 195 13.56 -38.38 0.36
CA ARG A 195 13.45 -39.75 -0.13
C ARG A 195 13.68 -40.73 1.02
N ALA A 196 12.75 -41.66 1.21
CA ALA A 196 12.81 -42.69 2.23
C ALA A 196 12.55 -44.08 1.57
N GLY A 197 13.60 -44.82 1.34
CA GLY A 197 13.53 -46.05 0.53
C GLY A 197 13.13 -45.76 -0.92
N ASP A 198 12.17 -46.50 -1.47
CA ASP A 198 11.70 -46.31 -2.84
C ASP A 198 10.65 -45.22 -3.00
N GLY A 199 10.31 -44.49 -1.94
CA GLY A 199 9.25 -43.47 -1.96
C GLY A 199 9.71 -42.09 -1.42
N LEU A 200 8.82 -41.11 -1.61
CA LEU A 200 8.98 -39.76 -1.04
C LEU A 200 8.09 -39.64 0.19
N LYS A 201 8.63 -39.03 1.24
CA LYS A 201 7.89 -38.58 2.42
C LYS A 201 7.94 -37.07 2.49
N ALA A 202 6.87 -36.47 2.99
CA ALA A 202 6.80 -35.04 3.13
C ALA A 202 6.19 -34.67 4.47
N ASP A 203 6.87 -33.79 5.16
CA ASP A 203 6.48 -33.25 6.45
C ASP A 203 6.44 -31.72 6.40
N VAL A 204 5.60 -31.12 7.22
CA VAL A 204 5.61 -29.66 7.45
C VAL A 204 6.31 -29.42 8.77
N VAL A 205 7.47 -28.85 8.68
CA VAL A 205 8.28 -28.48 9.84
C VAL A 205 7.85 -27.11 10.31
N GLU A 206 7.46 -27.01 11.56
CA GLU A 206 7.19 -25.72 12.23
C GLU A 206 8.53 -25.08 12.61
N ASN A 207 8.74 -23.86 12.12
CA ASN A 207 9.86 -23.02 12.53
C ASN A 207 9.35 -22.02 13.56
N PRO A 208 9.65 -22.18 14.86
CA PRO A 208 9.16 -21.31 15.89
C PRO A 208 9.62 -19.86 15.65
N LEU A 209 8.68 -18.94 15.67
CA LEU A 209 8.96 -17.51 15.57
C LEU A 209 9.12 -16.92 16.96
N GLU A 210 10.19 -16.18 17.15
CA GLU A 210 10.47 -15.39 18.35
C GLU A 210 9.98 -13.96 18.11
N THR A 211 9.23 -13.43 19.06
CA THR A 211 8.78 -12.04 19.02
C THR A 211 9.53 -11.25 20.06
N ARG A 212 10.23 -10.20 19.66
CA ARG A 212 10.92 -9.27 20.54
C ARG A 212 10.30 -7.91 20.48
N THR A 213 10.02 -7.30 21.63
CA THR A 213 9.50 -5.93 21.69
C THR A 213 10.69 -4.96 21.72
N ARG A 214 10.62 -3.97 20.84
CA ARG A 214 11.63 -2.92 20.75
C ARG A 214 10.96 -1.54 20.75
N THR A 215 11.61 -0.59 21.46
CA THR A 215 11.21 0.83 21.43
C THR A 215 12.34 1.64 20.84
N ILE A 216 12.01 2.46 19.85
CA ILE A 216 12.92 3.39 19.21
C ILE A 216 12.29 4.78 19.15
N GLY A 217 13.11 5.79 18.97
CA GLY A 217 12.65 7.17 18.75
C GLY A 217 13.62 7.91 17.87
N GLY A 218 13.11 8.91 17.17
CA GLY A 218 13.91 9.71 16.26
C GLY A 218 13.31 11.10 16.02
N ARG A 219 14.17 12.00 15.57
CA ARG A 219 13.78 13.34 15.08
C ARG A 219 13.83 13.33 13.56
N ILE A 220 12.83 13.91 12.93
CA ILE A 220 12.74 14.03 11.48
C ILE A 220 13.53 15.26 11.04
N TYR A 221 14.48 15.05 10.11
CA TYR A 221 15.26 16.13 9.48
C TYR A 221 14.89 16.30 8.01
N SER A 222 14.62 15.22 7.30
CA SER A 222 14.30 15.19 5.88
C SER A 222 13.01 14.42 5.60
N SER A 223 12.94 13.16 6.04
CA SER A 223 11.76 12.31 5.85
C SER A 223 11.54 11.38 7.05
N LEU A 224 10.30 10.88 7.20
CA LEU A 224 9.97 9.88 8.21
C LEU A 224 10.76 8.58 7.97
N PHE A 225 10.92 8.15 6.72
CA PHE A 225 11.61 6.92 6.37
C PHE A 225 13.08 6.94 6.81
N GLU A 226 13.81 8.02 6.48
CA GLU A 226 15.20 8.19 6.91
C GLU A 226 15.34 8.29 8.43
N ALA A 227 14.39 8.92 9.11
CA ALA A 227 14.40 9.03 10.56
C ALA A 227 14.15 7.68 11.24
N VAL A 228 13.26 6.83 10.69
CA VAL A 228 12.97 5.47 11.18
C VAL A 228 14.17 4.54 10.92
N GLU A 229 14.76 4.58 9.73
CA GLU A 229 15.97 3.83 9.38
C GLU A 229 17.14 4.24 10.27
N GLY A 230 17.34 5.55 10.47
CA GLY A 230 18.37 6.10 11.36
C GLY A 230 18.19 5.70 12.83
N ALA A 231 16.96 5.42 13.28
CA ALA A 231 16.65 4.87 14.60
C ALA A 231 16.79 3.34 14.67
N GLY A 232 17.11 2.68 13.55
CA GLY A 232 17.41 1.25 13.47
C GLY A 232 16.17 0.36 13.29
N ALA A 233 15.06 0.89 12.76
CA ALA A 233 13.95 0.10 12.23
C ALA A 233 13.91 0.16 10.70
N HIS A 234 12.88 -0.44 10.08
CA HIS A 234 12.80 -0.59 8.64
C HIS A 234 11.58 0.17 8.08
N ASP A 235 11.50 0.29 6.76
CA ASP A 235 10.42 0.98 6.03
C ASP A 235 9.02 0.54 6.48
N GLN A 236 8.83 -0.72 6.87
CA GLN A 236 7.55 -1.22 7.37
C GLN A 236 7.04 -0.45 8.59
N THR A 237 7.94 -0.09 9.51
CA THR A 237 7.60 0.72 10.69
C THR A 237 7.24 2.15 10.31
N ALA A 238 7.93 2.75 9.32
CA ALA A 238 7.57 4.08 8.81
C ALA A 238 6.18 4.08 8.15
N VAL A 239 5.88 3.06 7.33
CA VAL A 239 4.56 2.87 6.73
C VAL A 239 3.49 2.68 7.82
N ALA A 240 3.77 1.86 8.83
CA ALA A 240 2.83 1.63 9.93
C ALA A 240 2.54 2.92 10.72
N LEU A 241 3.53 3.78 10.98
CA LEU A 241 3.33 5.08 11.62
C LEU A 241 2.46 6.00 10.74
N ALA A 242 2.72 6.02 9.42
CA ALA A 242 1.91 6.79 8.49
C ALA A 242 0.45 6.29 8.44
N ASP A 243 0.22 4.98 8.48
CA ASP A 243 -1.12 4.39 8.52
C ASP A 243 -1.87 4.69 9.82
N ILE A 244 -1.16 4.68 10.97
CA ILE A 244 -1.75 4.94 12.29
C ILE A 244 -2.18 6.40 12.41
N PHE A 245 -1.31 7.35 12.03
CA PHE A 245 -1.54 8.78 12.22
C PHE A 245 -2.05 9.51 10.97
N GLY A 246 -2.05 8.87 9.80
CA GLY A 246 -2.44 9.46 8.51
C GLY A 246 -3.88 9.96 8.43
N TRP A 247 -4.70 9.65 9.44
CA TRP A 247 -6.05 10.22 9.57
C TRP A 247 -6.07 11.61 10.22
N ASP A 248 -5.05 11.94 10.99
CA ASP A 248 -4.91 13.21 11.71
C ASP A 248 -3.78 14.07 11.14
N LEU A 249 -2.82 13.48 10.41
CA LEU A 249 -1.66 14.11 9.81
C LEU A 249 -1.54 13.74 8.32
N ASP A 250 -1.29 14.72 7.47
CA ASP A 250 -0.86 14.47 6.10
C ASP A 250 0.69 14.38 6.08
N PHE A 251 1.21 13.15 5.98
CA PHE A 251 2.65 12.90 6.03
C PHE A 251 3.42 13.52 4.85
N VAL A 252 2.74 13.94 3.79
CA VAL A 252 3.35 14.63 2.65
C VAL A 252 3.37 16.15 2.88
N LEU A 253 2.30 16.68 3.47
CA LEU A 253 2.10 18.14 3.57
C LEU A 253 2.37 18.70 4.96
N ASP A 254 2.17 17.95 6.05
CA ASP A 254 2.21 18.48 7.41
C ASP A 254 3.52 18.21 8.14
N VAL A 255 4.22 17.11 7.81
CA VAL A 255 5.46 16.71 8.48
C VAL A 255 6.61 17.64 8.11
N ARG A 256 7.36 18.09 9.13
CA ARG A 256 8.45 19.07 9.01
C ARG A 256 9.71 18.59 9.70
N ALA A 257 10.83 19.17 9.29
CA ALA A 257 12.08 19.04 10.04
C ALA A 257 11.89 19.57 11.47
N GLY A 258 12.32 18.77 12.45
CA GLY A 258 12.13 19.05 13.87
C GLY A 258 11.02 18.24 14.53
N ASP A 259 10.09 17.68 13.76
CA ASP A 259 9.12 16.70 14.26
C ASP A 259 9.83 15.45 14.79
N SER A 260 9.16 14.69 15.64
CA SER A 260 9.76 13.51 16.26
C SER A 260 8.73 12.39 16.48
N PHE A 261 9.24 11.20 16.64
CA PHE A 261 8.42 10.03 16.97
C PHE A 261 9.10 9.17 18.02
N VAL A 262 8.28 8.40 18.75
CA VAL A 262 8.69 7.26 19.54
C VAL A 262 7.74 6.12 19.19
N VAL A 263 8.26 4.92 18.94
CA VAL A 263 7.47 3.76 18.56
C VAL A 263 7.95 2.52 19.28
N THR A 264 7.00 1.80 19.89
CA THR A 264 7.17 0.45 20.43
C THR A 264 6.52 -0.54 19.49
N TYR A 265 7.31 -1.46 18.96
CA TYR A 265 6.86 -2.44 17.95
C TYR A 265 7.46 -3.81 18.22
N GLN A 266 6.95 -4.82 17.56
CA GLN A 266 7.47 -6.17 17.61
C GLN A 266 8.46 -6.40 16.46
N GLU A 267 9.57 -7.07 16.74
CA GLU A 267 10.44 -7.67 15.75
C GLU A 267 10.16 -9.17 15.70
N ILE A 268 10.07 -9.72 14.50
CA ILE A 268 9.88 -11.16 14.29
C ILE A 268 11.22 -11.77 13.94
N TRP A 269 11.64 -12.74 14.73
CA TRP A 269 12.92 -13.45 14.61
C TRP A 269 12.67 -14.93 14.39
N ARG A 270 13.61 -15.60 13.74
CA ARG A 270 13.63 -17.05 13.57
C ARG A 270 15.07 -17.54 13.68
N ASP A 271 15.31 -18.55 14.50
CA ASP A 271 16.64 -19.16 14.72
C ASP A 271 17.70 -18.10 15.08
N GLY A 272 17.32 -17.09 15.85
CA GLY A 272 18.20 -15.98 16.23
C GLY A 272 18.45 -14.94 15.12
N HIS A 273 17.85 -15.09 13.93
CA HIS A 273 17.95 -14.15 12.82
C HIS A 273 16.69 -13.27 12.72
N TYR A 274 16.92 -11.97 12.54
CA TYR A 274 15.85 -11.02 12.24
C TYR A 274 15.18 -11.34 10.90
N LEU A 275 13.86 -11.41 10.87
CA LEU A 275 13.06 -11.62 9.65
C LEU A 275 12.41 -10.33 9.16
N LYS A 276 11.67 -9.64 10.03
CA LYS A 276 10.89 -8.45 9.68
C LYS A 276 10.41 -7.70 10.91
N ASP A 277 10.01 -6.45 10.71
CA ASP A 277 9.20 -5.72 11.68
C ASP A 277 7.79 -6.34 11.76
N GLY A 278 7.30 -6.49 12.96
CA GLY A 278 5.95 -6.90 13.27
C GLY A 278 5.04 -5.68 13.51
N PRO A 279 3.89 -5.87 14.15
CA PRO A 279 2.95 -4.79 14.42
C PRO A 279 3.52 -3.76 15.39
N VAL A 280 3.20 -2.49 15.15
CA VAL A 280 3.38 -1.42 16.12
C VAL A 280 2.42 -1.67 17.28
N LEU A 281 2.94 -1.65 18.53
CA LEU A 281 2.15 -1.83 19.75
C LEU A 281 1.68 -0.49 20.30
N ALA A 282 2.58 0.50 20.30
CA ALA A 282 2.25 1.88 20.68
C ALA A 282 3.15 2.84 19.92
N ALA A 283 2.66 4.04 19.70
CA ALA A 283 3.43 5.10 19.06
C ALA A 283 3.04 6.48 19.59
N SER A 284 4.02 7.38 19.65
CA SER A 284 3.86 8.83 19.83
C SER A 284 4.48 9.53 18.63
N PHE A 285 3.80 10.52 18.11
CA PHE A 285 4.27 11.38 17.03
C PHE A 285 4.06 12.85 17.42
N VAL A 286 5.12 13.64 17.40
CA VAL A 286 5.06 15.08 17.68
C VAL A 286 5.22 15.80 16.36
N ASN A 287 4.15 16.48 15.92
CA ASN A 287 4.13 17.30 14.73
C ASN A 287 3.91 18.77 15.12
N GLN A 288 4.87 19.63 14.80
CA GLN A 288 4.81 21.07 15.09
C GLN A 288 4.43 21.37 16.57
N GLY A 289 4.98 20.58 17.50
CA GLY A 289 4.75 20.73 18.93
C GLY A 289 3.46 20.09 19.46
N ARG A 290 2.61 19.53 18.60
CA ARG A 290 1.42 18.77 18.99
C ARG A 290 1.72 17.28 19.02
N GLU A 291 1.46 16.65 20.17
CA GLU A 291 1.65 15.22 20.34
C GLU A 291 0.39 14.43 19.99
N TYR A 292 0.57 13.32 19.25
CA TYR A 292 -0.42 12.32 18.92
C TYR A 292 0.07 11.00 19.47
N ARG A 293 -0.78 10.27 20.23
CA ARG A 293 -0.45 8.96 20.78
C ARG A 293 -1.46 7.92 20.34
N ALA A 294 -0.97 6.71 20.06
CA ALA A 294 -1.78 5.59 19.64
C ALA A 294 -1.30 4.30 20.30
N VAL A 295 -2.24 3.44 20.66
CA VAL A 295 -2.01 2.10 21.21
C VAL A 295 -2.80 1.08 20.40
N ARG A 296 -2.15 -0.01 20.04
CA ARG A 296 -2.79 -1.17 19.42
C ARG A 296 -3.52 -1.96 20.49
N TYR A 297 -4.79 -2.23 20.26
CA TYR A 297 -5.60 -3.01 21.18
C TYR A 297 -6.48 -4.00 20.42
N THR A 298 -6.53 -5.22 20.94
CA THR A 298 -7.45 -6.26 20.45
C THR A 298 -8.52 -6.46 21.50
N ASP A 299 -9.76 -6.17 21.14
CA ASP A 299 -10.87 -6.31 22.07
C ASP A 299 -11.25 -7.79 22.33
N PRO A 300 -12.06 -8.09 23.35
CA PRO A 300 -12.50 -9.45 23.64
C PRO A 300 -13.29 -10.14 22.52
N SER A 301 -13.77 -9.39 21.52
CA SER A 301 -14.41 -9.94 20.32
C SER A 301 -13.41 -10.31 19.22
N GLY A 302 -12.10 -10.04 19.43
CA GLY A 302 -11.03 -10.31 18.48
C GLY A 302 -10.77 -9.18 17.47
N VAL A 303 -11.44 -8.03 17.61
CA VAL A 303 -11.21 -6.88 16.72
C VAL A 303 -9.99 -6.10 17.18
N THR A 304 -9.02 -5.98 16.30
CA THR A 304 -7.79 -5.22 16.54
C THR A 304 -7.85 -3.86 15.84
N SER A 305 -7.53 -2.78 16.59
CA SER A 305 -7.41 -1.44 16.04
C SER A 305 -6.45 -0.58 16.86
N TYR A 306 -6.20 0.66 16.41
CA TYR A 306 -5.43 1.65 17.15
C TYR A 306 -6.35 2.67 17.81
N TYR A 307 -6.05 3.01 19.05
CA TYR A 307 -6.82 3.93 19.85
C TYR A 307 -5.91 4.95 20.54
N ALA A 308 -6.40 6.17 20.67
CA ALA A 308 -5.77 7.19 21.50
C ALA A 308 -5.88 6.80 22.98
N PRO A 309 -5.08 7.39 23.91
CA PRO A 309 -5.12 7.06 25.34
C PRO A 309 -6.49 7.22 25.98
N ASP A 310 -7.33 8.11 25.46
CA ASP A 310 -8.72 8.34 25.93
C ASP A 310 -9.71 7.29 25.41
N GLY A 311 -9.27 6.35 24.57
CA GLY A 311 -10.10 5.31 23.95
C GLY A 311 -10.80 5.74 22.67
N ARG A 312 -10.52 6.93 22.15
CA ARG A 312 -10.96 7.39 20.83
C ARG A 312 -10.23 6.60 19.75
N SER A 313 -10.96 6.13 18.73
CA SER A 313 -10.32 5.43 17.59
C SER A 313 -9.42 6.37 16.80
N MET A 314 -8.22 5.89 16.46
CA MET A 314 -7.32 6.59 15.53
C MET A 314 -7.82 6.53 14.08
N ARG A 315 -8.71 5.62 13.76
CA ARG A 315 -9.32 5.53 12.42
C ARG A 315 -10.47 6.53 12.29
N LYS A 316 -10.62 7.10 11.12
CA LYS A 316 -11.89 7.74 10.74
C LYS A 316 -12.87 6.67 10.28
N ALA A 317 -14.16 6.92 10.48
CA ALA A 317 -15.21 6.00 10.05
C ALA A 317 -15.26 5.83 8.50
N PHE A 318 -14.65 6.76 7.75
CA PHE A 318 -14.72 6.77 6.29
C PHE A 318 -13.38 7.13 5.65
N LEU A 319 -13.05 6.44 4.55
CA LEU A 319 -11.97 6.80 3.64
C LEU A 319 -12.37 8.04 2.82
N ARG A 320 -11.48 9.01 2.66
CA ARG A 320 -11.68 10.14 1.75
C ARG A 320 -11.63 9.73 0.29
N ALA A 321 -10.74 8.80 -0.04
CA ALA A 321 -10.61 8.19 -1.37
C ALA A 321 -10.68 6.66 -1.22
N PRO A 322 -11.68 6.00 -1.81
CA PRO A 322 -11.82 4.55 -1.74
C PRO A 322 -10.99 3.79 -2.79
N LEU A 323 -9.88 4.39 -3.21
CA LEU A 323 -8.89 3.86 -4.15
C LEU A 323 -7.48 4.12 -3.62
N GLU A 324 -6.55 3.20 -3.91
CA GLU A 324 -5.12 3.42 -3.76
C GLU A 324 -4.57 4.14 -5.01
N PHE A 325 -3.62 5.07 -4.82
CA PHE A 325 -2.89 5.75 -5.90
C PHE A 325 -3.80 6.37 -7.00
N SER A 326 -4.75 7.21 -6.62
CA SER A 326 -5.65 7.88 -7.55
C SER A 326 -5.44 9.40 -7.56
N ARG A 327 -5.73 10.00 -8.72
CA ARG A 327 -5.75 11.45 -8.92
C ARG A 327 -7.21 11.92 -9.04
N VAL A 328 -7.56 13.00 -8.37
CA VAL A 328 -8.86 13.64 -8.59
C VAL A 328 -8.88 14.23 -10.01
N SER A 329 -9.74 13.70 -10.87
CA SER A 329 -9.95 14.20 -12.23
C SER A 329 -11.07 15.23 -12.32
N SER A 330 -12.05 15.14 -11.39
CA SER A 330 -13.14 16.12 -11.29
C SER A 330 -13.63 16.23 -9.85
N GLY A 331 -13.62 17.43 -9.29
CA GLY A 331 -14.08 17.71 -7.94
C GLY A 331 -15.61 17.81 -7.84
N PHE A 332 -16.11 17.85 -6.60
CA PHE A 332 -17.47 18.16 -6.24
C PHE A 332 -17.79 19.60 -6.67
N SER A 333 -18.95 19.82 -7.34
CA SER A 333 -19.36 21.13 -7.81
C SER A 333 -20.89 21.24 -7.85
N THR A 334 -21.41 22.36 -7.39
CA THR A 334 -22.85 22.64 -7.47
C THR A 334 -23.30 23.05 -8.87
N ALA A 335 -22.36 23.55 -9.71
CA ALA A 335 -22.64 23.95 -11.09
C ALA A 335 -21.37 23.81 -11.94
N ARG A 336 -21.36 22.89 -12.92
CA ARG A 336 -20.31 22.76 -13.93
C ARG A 336 -20.90 22.41 -15.30
N LEU A 337 -20.20 22.73 -16.37
CA LEU A 337 -20.54 22.25 -17.70
C LEU A 337 -20.30 20.74 -17.78
N HIS A 338 -21.38 19.96 -18.02
CA HIS A 338 -21.27 18.51 -18.12
C HIS A 338 -20.64 18.13 -19.46
N PRO A 339 -19.53 17.38 -19.49
CA PRO A 339 -18.73 17.16 -20.70
C PRO A 339 -19.49 16.41 -21.83
N ILE A 340 -20.43 15.53 -21.47
CA ILE A 340 -21.22 14.77 -22.45
C ILE A 340 -22.52 15.50 -22.81
N LEU A 341 -23.20 16.07 -21.82
CA LEU A 341 -24.54 16.66 -22.01
C LEU A 341 -24.50 18.12 -22.46
N ASN A 342 -23.32 18.73 -22.46
CA ASN A 342 -23.06 20.14 -22.81
C ASN A 342 -24.05 21.14 -22.18
N ARG A 343 -24.39 20.89 -20.90
CA ARG A 343 -25.27 21.75 -20.09
C ARG A 343 -24.76 21.88 -18.69
N ILE A 344 -25.07 22.95 -18.00
CA ILE A 344 -24.69 23.15 -16.59
C ILE A 344 -25.44 22.14 -15.74
N ARG A 345 -24.68 21.33 -15.00
CA ARG A 345 -25.20 20.33 -14.07
C ARG A 345 -24.29 20.22 -12.84
N ALA A 346 -24.89 20.02 -11.67
CA ALA A 346 -24.14 19.73 -10.46
C ALA A 346 -23.36 18.40 -10.59
N HIS A 347 -22.11 18.39 -10.18
CA HIS A 347 -21.34 17.18 -9.96
C HIS A 347 -21.43 16.80 -8.48
N LYS A 348 -22.27 15.84 -8.17
CA LYS A 348 -22.67 15.46 -6.81
C LYS A 348 -21.67 14.54 -6.10
N GLY A 349 -20.51 14.24 -6.73
CA GLY A 349 -19.45 13.40 -6.22
C GLY A 349 -18.07 13.93 -6.57
N VAL A 350 -17.08 13.08 -6.42
CA VAL A 350 -15.70 13.29 -6.85
C VAL A 350 -15.31 12.15 -7.78
N ASP A 351 -14.69 12.50 -8.91
CA ASP A 351 -14.19 11.53 -9.86
C ASP A 351 -12.70 11.31 -9.63
N TYR A 352 -12.34 10.06 -9.36
CA TYR A 352 -10.97 9.60 -9.17
C TYR A 352 -10.51 8.85 -10.42
N ALA A 353 -9.58 9.43 -11.17
CA ALA A 353 -8.99 8.78 -12.33
C ALA A 353 -8.11 7.60 -11.89
N ALA A 354 -8.39 6.43 -12.43
CA ALA A 354 -7.61 5.23 -12.19
C ALA A 354 -7.79 4.24 -13.37
N PRO A 355 -6.83 3.35 -13.64
CA PRO A 355 -6.94 2.32 -14.67
C PRO A 355 -8.14 1.40 -14.44
N ILE A 356 -8.72 0.89 -15.54
CA ILE A 356 -9.78 -0.14 -15.46
C ILE A 356 -9.24 -1.35 -14.70
N GLY A 357 -10.04 -1.86 -13.75
CA GLY A 357 -9.65 -3.01 -12.92
C GLY A 357 -8.95 -2.65 -11.61
N THR A 358 -8.67 -1.36 -11.35
CA THR A 358 -8.17 -0.90 -10.04
C THR A 358 -9.19 -1.27 -8.95
N PRO A 359 -8.79 -1.89 -7.83
CA PRO A 359 -9.70 -2.25 -6.75
C PRO A 359 -10.39 -1.02 -6.13
N VAL A 360 -11.72 -1.09 -6.00
CA VAL A 360 -12.54 -0.10 -5.29
C VAL A 360 -12.89 -0.67 -3.92
N ARG A 361 -12.60 0.09 -2.87
CA ARG A 361 -12.80 -0.34 -1.47
C ARG A 361 -14.02 0.33 -0.86
N ALA A 362 -14.69 -0.36 0.06
CA ALA A 362 -15.74 0.24 0.90
C ALA A 362 -15.13 1.38 1.72
N ALA A 363 -15.69 2.58 1.61
CA ALA A 363 -15.17 3.75 2.33
C ALA A 363 -15.38 3.66 3.84
N GLY A 364 -16.34 2.88 4.32
CA GLY A 364 -16.66 2.68 5.73
C GLY A 364 -17.37 1.35 5.97
N ASP A 365 -17.53 0.99 7.25
CA ASP A 365 -18.33 -0.16 7.66
C ASP A 365 -19.80 0.07 7.32
N GLY A 366 -20.48 -0.92 6.76
CA GLY A 366 -21.88 -0.75 6.38
C GLY A 366 -22.53 -1.99 5.78
N VAL A 367 -23.70 -1.78 5.19
CA VAL A 367 -24.46 -2.81 4.47
C VAL A 367 -24.68 -2.37 3.04
N ILE A 368 -24.36 -3.22 2.09
CA ILE A 368 -24.64 -2.95 0.68
C ILE A 368 -26.16 -2.87 0.49
N ARG A 369 -26.65 -1.72 0.05
CA ARG A 369 -28.07 -1.48 -0.27
C ARG A 369 -28.39 -1.82 -1.70
N TYR A 370 -27.45 -1.54 -2.59
CA TYR A 370 -27.59 -1.78 -4.02
C TYR A 370 -26.27 -2.20 -4.66
N ALA A 371 -26.35 -3.14 -5.58
CA ALA A 371 -25.26 -3.52 -6.46
C ALA A 371 -25.88 -3.94 -7.81
N GLY A 372 -25.67 -3.16 -8.86
CA GLY A 372 -26.32 -3.35 -10.15
C GLY A 372 -26.10 -2.19 -11.12
N VAL A 373 -26.82 -2.20 -12.24
CA VAL A 373 -26.78 -1.13 -13.26
C VAL A 373 -27.80 -0.05 -12.93
N MET A 374 -27.37 1.22 -12.89
CA MET A 374 -28.27 2.35 -12.60
C MET A 374 -27.97 3.55 -13.53
N GLY A 375 -28.80 3.72 -14.56
CA GLY A 375 -28.81 4.90 -15.42
C GLY A 375 -27.42 5.40 -15.81
N GLY A 376 -27.16 6.70 -15.65
CA GLY A 376 -25.88 7.33 -15.99
C GLY A 376 -24.68 6.86 -15.17
N TYR A 377 -24.88 6.26 -14.02
CA TYR A 377 -23.79 5.69 -13.19
C TYR A 377 -23.19 4.40 -13.76
N GLY A 378 -23.90 3.71 -14.67
CA GLY A 378 -23.50 2.40 -15.12
C GLY A 378 -23.61 1.36 -14.01
N ASN A 379 -22.60 0.51 -13.88
CA ASN A 379 -22.50 -0.40 -12.72
C ASN A 379 -22.22 0.41 -11.46
N LEU A 380 -23.03 0.20 -10.42
CA LEU A 380 -23.02 1.00 -9.19
C LEU A 380 -23.14 0.09 -7.98
N VAL A 381 -22.39 0.44 -6.93
CA VAL A 381 -22.57 -0.05 -5.56
C VAL A 381 -23.01 1.11 -4.68
N GLU A 382 -24.00 0.89 -3.83
CA GLU A 382 -24.43 1.81 -2.78
C GLU A 382 -24.33 1.10 -1.42
N ILE A 383 -23.67 1.76 -0.46
CA ILE A 383 -23.49 1.24 0.90
C ILE A 383 -24.17 2.21 1.86
N GLU A 384 -25.04 1.66 2.71
CA GLU A 384 -25.60 2.37 3.85
C GLU A 384 -24.76 2.11 5.09
N HIS A 385 -24.40 3.20 5.78
CA HIS A 385 -23.61 3.22 6.99
C HIS A 385 -24.46 3.69 8.17
N THR A 386 -23.87 3.68 9.36
CA THR A 386 -24.49 4.28 10.55
C THR A 386 -24.67 5.79 10.38
N HIS A 387 -25.55 6.40 11.20
CA HIS A 387 -25.81 7.83 11.23
C HIS A 387 -26.33 8.40 9.88
N SER A 388 -27.18 7.62 9.17
CA SER A 388 -27.78 8.01 7.90
C SER A 388 -26.78 8.50 6.84
N ILE A 389 -25.60 7.91 6.86
CA ILE A 389 -24.57 8.15 5.86
C ILE A 389 -24.69 7.08 4.76
N THR A 390 -24.57 7.50 3.51
CA THR A 390 -24.56 6.63 2.35
C THR A 390 -23.38 6.97 1.46
N THR A 391 -22.66 5.96 0.96
CA THR A 391 -21.63 6.12 -0.06
C THR A 391 -22.02 5.42 -1.34
N VAL A 392 -21.68 6.03 -2.48
CA VAL A 392 -22.02 5.54 -3.82
C VAL A 392 -20.74 5.45 -4.66
N TYR A 393 -20.63 4.34 -5.40
CA TYR A 393 -19.49 4.00 -6.23
C TYR A 393 -19.99 3.70 -7.64
N GLY A 394 -19.71 4.58 -8.59
CA GLY A 394 -20.21 4.49 -9.98
C GLY A 394 -19.14 4.18 -11.00
N HIS A 395 -19.58 3.94 -12.24
CA HIS A 395 -18.78 3.63 -13.44
C HIS A 395 -17.92 2.37 -13.32
N LEU A 396 -18.35 1.41 -12.49
CA LEU A 396 -17.59 0.19 -12.18
C LEU A 396 -17.51 -0.75 -13.39
N SER A 397 -16.40 -1.50 -13.55
CA SER A 397 -16.27 -2.52 -14.58
C SER A 397 -16.95 -3.84 -14.17
N ARG A 398 -16.81 -4.22 -12.91
CA ARG A 398 -17.38 -5.43 -12.34
C ARG A 398 -17.45 -5.34 -10.82
N PHE A 399 -18.30 -6.14 -10.22
CA PHE A 399 -18.40 -6.29 -8.76
C PHE A 399 -17.37 -7.31 -8.25
N ALA A 400 -16.90 -7.16 -7.02
CA ALA A 400 -16.10 -8.17 -6.36
C ALA A 400 -16.97 -9.37 -5.94
N HIS A 401 -16.34 -10.51 -5.70
CA HIS A 401 -17.05 -11.69 -5.22
C HIS A 401 -17.75 -11.39 -3.89
N GLY A 402 -19.02 -11.77 -3.78
CA GLY A 402 -19.84 -11.52 -2.57
C GLY A 402 -20.47 -10.13 -2.47
N THR A 403 -20.20 -9.21 -3.41
CA THR A 403 -20.84 -7.89 -3.45
C THR A 403 -22.28 -8.00 -3.93
N ARG A 404 -23.23 -8.00 -2.99
CA ARG A 404 -24.68 -8.10 -3.27
C ARG A 404 -25.49 -7.35 -2.20
N PRO A 405 -26.71 -6.90 -2.51
CA PRO A 405 -27.58 -6.29 -1.50
C PRO A 405 -27.72 -7.15 -0.24
N GLY A 406 -27.70 -6.52 0.93
CA GLY A 406 -27.76 -7.16 2.24
C GLY A 406 -26.40 -7.63 2.79
N THR A 407 -25.32 -7.65 1.99
CA THR A 407 -23.99 -8.04 2.48
C THR A 407 -23.42 -6.94 3.38
N ARG A 408 -22.95 -7.35 4.58
CA ARG A 408 -22.19 -6.47 5.48
C ARG A 408 -20.74 -6.39 5.01
N VAL A 409 -20.20 -5.21 4.94
CA VAL A 409 -18.81 -4.92 4.56
C VAL A 409 -18.13 -4.08 5.63
N THR A 410 -16.82 -4.25 5.78
CA THR A 410 -15.97 -3.41 6.62
C THR A 410 -15.18 -2.43 5.76
N GLN A 411 -14.77 -1.32 6.36
CA GLN A 411 -13.91 -0.31 5.71
C GLN A 411 -12.68 -1.00 5.07
N GLY A 412 -12.36 -0.64 3.83
CA GLY A 412 -11.22 -1.20 3.10
C GLY A 412 -11.53 -2.49 2.34
N THR A 413 -12.68 -3.15 2.57
CA THR A 413 -13.10 -4.34 1.81
C THR A 413 -13.21 -3.99 0.32
N VAL A 414 -12.61 -4.78 -0.57
CA VAL A 414 -12.77 -4.63 -2.02
C VAL A 414 -14.19 -5.02 -2.40
N ILE A 415 -14.95 -4.06 -2.95
CA ILE A 415 -16.36 -4.22 -3.33
C ILE A 415 -16.58 -4.25 -4.84
N ALA A 416 -15.66 -3.67 -5.61
CA ALA A 416 -15.75 -3.59 -7.07
C ALA A 416 -14.41 -3.22 -7.69
N TYR A 417 -14.43 -2.96 -8.98
CA TYR A 417 -13.26 -2.53 -9.74
C TYR A 417 -13.61 -1.36 -10.65
N VAL A 418 -12.68 -0.41 -10.78
CA VAL A 418 -12.83 0.77 -11.64
C VAL A 418 -13.16 0.35 -13.08
N GLY A 419 -14.04 1.10 -13.71
CA GLY A 419 -14.45 0.89 -15.08
C GLY A 419 -14.69 2.21 -15.84
N MET A 420 -15.58 2.12 -16.84
CA MET A 420 -16.03 3.23 -17.67
C MET A 420 -17.47 2.98 -18.12
N THR A 421 -18.30 2.32 -17.28
CA THR A 421 -19.71 2.02 -17.63
C THR A 421 -20.61 3.24 -17.40
N GLY A 422 -21.73 3.32 -18.12
CA GLY A 422 -22.65 4.45 -18.03
C GLY A 422 -22.14 5.71 -18.75
N LEU A 423 -22.45 6.90 -18.21
CA LEU A 423 -22.05 8.19 -18.79
C LEU A 423 -20.66 8.61 -18.31
N ALA A 424 -19.64 7.92 -18.79
CA ALA A 424 -18.23 8.19 -18.48
C ALA A 424 -17.44 8.52 -19.75
N THR A 425 -16.53 9.50 -19.67
CA THR A 425 -15.65 9.93 -20.79
C THR A 425 -14.29 9.21 -20.78
N GLY A 426 -13.95 8.55 -19.71
CA GLY A 426 -12.70 7.80 -19.51
C GLY A 426 -12.75 6.97 -18.25
N PRO A 427 -11.76 6.10 -18.01
CA PRO A 427 -11.71 5.28 -16.82
C PRO A 427 -11.59 6.10 -15.54
N HIS A 428 -12.55 5.97 -14.64
CA HIS A 428 -12.55 6.61 -13.33
C HIS A 428 -13.55 5.96 -12.38
N LEU A 429 -13.40 6.23 -11.10
CA LEU A 429 -14.41 5.98 -10.07
C LEU A 429 -15.17 7.27 -9.81
N HIS A 430 -16.48 7.26 -9.96
CA HIS A 430 -17.37 8.30 -9.42
C HIS A 430 -17.73 7.93 -7.98
N TYR A 431 -17.37 8.80 -7.00
CA TYR A 431 -17.59 8.56 -5.58
C TYR A 431 -18.43 9.66 -4.95
N GLU A 432 -19.54 9.27 -4.32
CA GLU A 432 -20.41 10.19 -3.58
C GLU A 432 -20.43 9.87 -2.09
N TYR A 433 -20.50 10.91 -1.27
CA TYR A 433 -20.71 10.84 0.16
C TYR A 433 -21.95 11.65 0.52
N ARG A 434 -22.96 10.99 1.10
CA ARG A 434 -24.24 11.59 1.44
C ARG A 434 -24.49 11.48 2.94
N VAL A 435 -24.99 12.56 3.54
CA VAL A 435 -25.42 12.62 4.95
C VAL A 435 -26.90 13.00 4.96
N ASN A 436 -27.76 12.17 5.53
CA ASN A 436 -29.23 12.34 5.48
C ASN A 436 -29.75 12.57 4.05
N GLY A 437 -29.19 11.87 3.07
CA GLY A 437 -29.53 12.02 1.66
C GLY A 437 -28.93 13.26 0.97
N VAL A 438 -28.29 14.18 1.71
CA VAL A 438 -27.67 15.39 1.17
C VAL A 438 -26.23 15.10 0.73
N PHE A 439 -25.90 15.42 -0.52
CA PHE A 439 -24.56 15.27 -1.08
C PHE A 439 -23.58 16.21 -0.39
N LYS A 440 -22.45 15.67 0.03
CA LYS A 440 -21.33 16.39 0.64
C LYS A 440 -20.07 16.15 -0.16
N ASN A 441 -19.17 17.12 -0.17
CA ASN A 441 -17.87 16.94 -0.79
C ASN A 441 -17.00 16.01 0.08
N PRO A 442 -16.68 14.78 -0.37
CA PRO A 442 -15.92 13.83 0.42
C PRO A 442 -14.50 14.30 0.75
N GLN A 443 -13.94 15.22 -0.05
CA GLN A 443 -12.59 15.75 0.17
C GLN A 443 -12.53 16.72 1.35
N THR A 444 -13.60 17.47 1.63
CA THR A 444 -13.62 18.56 2.63
C THR A 444 -14.56 18.31 3.80
N VAL A 445 -15.49 17.33 3.68
CA VAL A 445 -16.42 17.03 4.77
C VAL A 445 -15.64 16.55 6.01
N ALA A 446 -16.06 17.03 7.19
CA ALA A 446 -15.56 16.48 8.44
C ALA A 446 -16.03 15.03 8.56
N LEU A 447 -15.12 14.09 8.35
CA LEU A 447 -15.41 12.66 8.50
C LEU A 447 -15.57 12.32 9.98
N ALA A 448 -16.62 11.58 10.32
CA ALA A 448 -16.81 11.06 11.66
C ALA A 448 -15.60 10.19 12.07
N ALA A 449 -15.22 10.24 13.33
CA ALA A 449 -14.31 9.25 13.89
C ALA A 449 -14.98 7.87 13.88
N ALA A 450 -14.19 6.81 13.74
CA ALA A 450 -14.70 5.47 13.96
C ALA A 450 -15.14 5.32 15.42
N ALA A 451 -15.95 4.29 15.72
CA ALA A 451 -16.46 4.08 17.07
C ALA A 451 -15.30 4.01 18.08
N PRO A 452 -15.39 4.72 19.21
CA PRO A 452 -14.43 4.59 20.28
C PRO A 452 -14.53 3.18 20.90
N ILE A 453 -13.61 2.85 21.77
CA ILE A 453 -13.65 1.63 22.57
C ILE A 453 -15.01 1.48 23.23
N ASN A 454 -15.57 0.27 23.13
CA ASN A 454 -16.79 -0.09 23.84
C ASN A 454 -16.61 0.21 25.35
N PRO A 455 -17.55 0.93 25.98
CA PRO A 455 -17.46 1.26 27.41
C PRO A 455 -17.18 0.05 28.32
N ASN A 456 -17.70 -1.13 27.96
CA ASN A 456 -17.48 -2.36 28.71
C ASN A 456 -16.03 -2.87 28.67
N TYR A 457 -15.26 -2.48 27.66
CA TYR A 457 -13.85 -2.90 27.50
C TYR A 457 -12.84 -1.83 27.96
N ARG A 458 -13.32 -0.70 28.50
CA ARG A 458 -12.47 0.42 28.88
C ARG A 458 -11.44 0.10 29.95
N ALA A 459 -11.83 -0.74 30.95
CA ALA A 459 -10.93 -1.16 31.99
C ALA A 459 -9.82 -2.06 31.43
N ASP A 460 -10.19 -3.02 30.61
CA ASP A 460 -9.26 -3.94 29.95
C ASP A 460 -8.31 -3.18 29.01
N PHE A 461 -8.85 -2.24 28.22
CA PHE A 461 -8.04 -1.37 27.38
C PHE A 461 -6.99 -0.60 28.19
N ARG A 462 -7.36 0.03 29.32
CA ARG A 462 -6.42 0.78 30.15
C ARG A 462 -5.32 -0.12 30.72
N ALA A 463 -5.69 -1.29 31.24
CA ALA A 463 -4.71 -2.25 31.74
C ALA A 463 -3.69 -2.66 30.70
N HIS A 464 -4.12 -2.75 29.43
CA HIS A 464 -3.25 -3.05 28.29
C HIS A 464 -2.46 -1.82 27.81
N ALA A 465 -3.08 -0.66 27.74
CA ALA A 465 -2.52 0.55 27.16
C ALA A 465 -1.50 1.26 28.07
N ASP A 466 -1.74 1.31 29.38
CA ASP A 466 -0.92 2.07 30.31
C ASP A 466 0.56 1.67 30.29
N PRO A 467 0.95 0.37 30.33
CA PRO A 467 2.35 -0.02 30.24
C PRO A 467 2.97 0.29 28.87
N LEU A 468 2.20 0.19 27.79
CA LEU A 468 2.67 0.54 26.46
C LEU A 468 2.88 2.04 26.28
N LEU A 469 1.98 2.86 26.83
CA LEU A 469 2.12 4.31 26.83
C LEU A 469 3.31 4.77 27.68
N ALA A 470 3.58 4.09 28.79
CA ALA A 470 4.76 4.35 29.62
C ALA A 470 6.07 4.05 28.86
N SER A 471 6.09 3.05 27.97
CA SER A 471 7.26 2.73 27.15
C SER A 471 7.61 3.81 26.11
N LEU A 472 6.67 4.72 25.81
CA LEU A 472 6.88 5.83 24.89
C LEU A 472 7.47 7.08 25.56
N ASP A 473 7.58 7.08 26.89
CA ASP A 473 8.14 8.22 27.61
C ASP A 473 9.67 8.25 27.42
N PRO A 474 10.26 9.37 26.94
CA PRO A 474 11.70 9.49 26.76
C PRO A 474 12.51 9.29 28.05
N ALA A 475 11.91 9.46 29.22
CA ALA A 475 12.56 9.22 30.49
C ALA A 475 12.72 7.72 30.82
N VAL A 476 11.96 6.85 30.18
CA VAL A 476 11.95 5.39 30.40
C VAL A 476 12.42 4.64 29.14
N GLY A 477 12.31 5.26 27.97
CA GLY A 477 12.67 4.70 26.65
C GLY A 477 14.11 5.08 26.21
N PRO A 478 14.56 4.57 25.05
CA PRO A 478 15.91 4.87 24.55
C PRO A 478 16.03 6.36 24.25
N MET A 479 17.19 6.93 24.67
CA MET A 479 17.53 8.30 24.33
C MET A 479 17.35 8.55 22.81
N LEU A 480 16.66 9.64 22.47
CA LEU A 480 16.57 10.12 21.10
C LEU A 480 18.01 10.23 20.54
N VAL A 481 18.31 9.43 19.54
CA VAL A 481 19.63 9.51 18.87
C VAL A 481 19.67 10.84 18.13
N SER A 482 20.30 11.85 18.74
CA SER A 482 20.68 13.08 18.05
C SER A 482 21.97 12.82 17.29
N ARG A 483 21.94 12.82 15.99
CA ARG A 483 23.12 12.98 15.14
C ARG A 483 23.33 14.44 14.82
#